data_caf669dfcddabe4223a705ce5c7de541
#
_entry.id   caf669dfcddabe4223a705ce5c7de541
#
_cell.length_a   1.000
_cell.length_b   1.000
_cell.length_c   1.000
_cell.angle_alpha   90.00
_cell.angle_beta   90.00
_cell.angle_gamma   90.00
#
_symmetry.space_group_name_H-M   'P 1'
#
loop_
_entity.id
_entity.type
_entity.pdbx_description
1 polymer ?
#
loop_
_entity_poly.entity_id
_entity_poly.type
_entity_poly.pdbx_seq_one_letter_code
_entity_poly.pdbx_strand_id
1 'polypeptide(L)' 'MKKDQLLKLMRKYGAIFIRHGSKHDIYENPRTHEFTQVPRHSEINKHTAQDILDKLSK' A
#
# COMPACT_ATOMS: atom_id res chain seq x y z
N MET A 1 -10.02 1.60 -7.53
CA MET A 1 -10.09 0.58 -6.47
C MET A 1 -10.37 1.25 -5.14
N LYS A 2 -11.24 0.69 -4.34
CA LYS A 2 -11.51 1.24 -3.01
C LYS A 2 -10.35 0.95 -2.07
N LYS A 3 -10.05 1.91 -1.20
CA LYS A 3 -8.94 1.79 -0.27
C LYS A 3 -9.03 0.52 0.59
N ASP A 4 -10.22 0.20 1.09
CA ASP A 4 -10.42 -0.99 1.92
C ASP A 4 -10.03 -2.27 1.17
N GLN A 5 -10.37 -2.33 -0.11
CA GLN A 5 -10.05 -3.46 -0.96
C GLN A 5 -8.54 -3.57 -1.19
N LEU A 6 -7.90 -2.42 -1.42
CA LEU A 6 -6.45 -2.36 -1.57
C LEU A 6 -5.74 -2.84 -0.31
N LEU A 7 -6.20 -2.38 0.86
CA LEU A 7 -5.59 -2.77 2.14
C LEU A 7 -5.71 -4.29 2.38
N LYS A 8 -6.82 -4.89 1.98
CA LYS A 8 -6.97 -6.35 2.09
C LYS A 8 -5.93 -7.08 1.25
N LEU A 9 -5.73 -6.62 0.01
CA LEU A 9 -4.73 -7.21 -0.87
C LEU A 9 -3.32 -7.01 -0.32
N MET A 10 -3.05 -5.83 0.23
CA MET A 10 -1.76 -5.54 0.82
C MET A 10 -1.45 -6.47 1.99
N ARG A 11 -2.46 -6.78 2.81
CA ARG A 11 -2.29 -7.74 3.92
C ARG A 11 -1.96 -9.14 3.41
N LYS A 12 -2.55 -9.54 2.29
CA LYS A 12 -2.24 -10.83 1.67
C LYS A 12 -0.78 -10.93 1.29
N TYR A 13 -0.18 -9.81 0.85
CA TYR A 13 1.23 -9.76 0.51
C TYR A 13 2.13 -9.56 1.73
N GLY A 14 1.55 -9.43 2.91
CA GLY A 14 2.32 -9.29 4.13
C GLY A 14 2.80 -7.87 4.43
N ALA A 15 2.18 -6.86 3.82
CA ALA A 15 2.56 -5.46 4.05
C ALA A 15 2.39 -5.08 5.53
N ILE A 16 3.35 -4.34 6.04
CA ILE A 16 3.36 -3.90 7.45
C ILE A 16 3.13 -2.39 7.50
N PHE A 17 2.17 -1.97 8.30
CA PHE A 17 1.95 -0.54 8.55
C PHE A 17 3.09 0.01 9.39
N ILE A 18 3.69 1.12 8.95
CA ILE A 18 4.81 1.75 9.65
C ILE A 18 4.36 3.00 10.38
N ARG A 19 3.76 3.95 9.68
CA ARG A 19 3.35 5.22 10.28
C ARG A 19 2.41 5.99 9.36
N HIS A 20 1.76 7.00 9.94
CA HIS A 20 1.01 7.99 9.16
C HIS A 20 1.98 9.08 8.70
N GLY A 21 2.13 9.24 7.40
CA GLY A 21 2.83 10.38 6.83
C GLY A 21 1.90 11.59 6.77
N SER A 22 2.40 12.71 6.24
CA SER A 22 1.62 13.95 6.17
C SER A 22 0.37 13.82 5.29
N LYS A 23 0.48 13.11 4.16
CA LYS A 23 -0.64 12.93 3.22
C LYS A 23 -0.85 11.47 2.85
N HIS A 24 0.01 10.59 3.29
CA HIS A 24 -0.01 9.18 2.93
C HIS A 24 0.28 8.33 4.15
N ASP A 25 -0.25 7.11 4.15
CA ASP A 25 0.15 6.10 5.13
C ASP A 25 1.32 5.32 4.55
N ILE A 26 2.32 5.05 5.38
CA ILE A 26 3.55 4.36 4.96
C ILE A 26 3.46 2.89 5.37
N TYR A 27 3.64 2.01 4.39
CA TYR A 27 3.71 0.57 4.60
C TYR A 27 5.05 0.04 4.09
N GLU A 28 5.47 -1.08 4.64
CA GLU A 28 6.73 -1.72 4.24
C GLU A 28 6.48 -3.13 3.74
N ASN A 29 7.20 -3.52 2.69
CA ASN A 29 7.28 -4.91 2.26
C ASN A 29 8.41 -5.57 3.07
N PRO A 30 8.09 -6.47 4.02
CA PRO A 30 9.12 -7.06 4.89
C PRO A 30 10.13 -7.92 4.15
N ARG A 31 9.80 -8.39 2.94
CA ARG A 31 10.71 -9.22 2.15
C ARG A 31 11.81 -8.42 1.48
N THR A 32 11.50 -7.21 1.03
CA THR A 32 12.44 -6.37 0.28
C THR A 32 12.85 -5.11 1.04
N HIS A 33 12.14 -4.79 2.13
CA HIS A 33 12.31 -3.55 2.91
C HIS A 33 11.99 -2.29 2.11
N GLU A 34 11.25 -2.42 1.02
CA GLU A 34 10.77 -1.26 0.26
C GLU A 34 9.56 -0.64 0.93
N PHE A 35 9.53 0.69 0.97
CA PHE A 35 8.39 1.42 1.52
C PHE A 35 7.39 1.77 0.44
N THR A 36 6.12 1.77 0.81
CA THR A 36 5.02 2.07 -0.10
C THR A 36 4.16 3.14 0.54
N GLN A 37 3.80 4.15 -0.24
CA GLN A 37 2.93 5.24 0.21
C GLN A 37 1.52 5.00 -0.28
N VAL A 38 0.57 4.95 0.66
CA VAL A 38 -0.84 4.73 0.34
C VAL A 38 -1.62 6.01 0.59
N PRO A 39 -2.25 6.60 -0.44
CA PRO A 39 -3.06 7.80 -0.25
C PRO A 39 -4.23 7.55 0.71
N ARG A 40 -4.60 8.58 1.47
CA ARG A 40 -5.72 8.48 2.43
C ARG A 40 -7.08 8.75 1.80
N HIS A 41 -7.20 8.59 0.50
CA HIS A 41 -8.48 8.73 -0.19
C HIS A 41 -9.26 7.44 -0.11
N SER A 42 -10.58 7.54 -0.07
CA SER A 42 -11.44 6.35 -0.07
C SER A 42 -11.38 5.59 -1.39
N GLU A 43 -11.07 6.29 -2.47
CA GLU A 43 -10.92 5.70 -3.80
C GLU A 43 -9.48 5.89 -4.27
N ILE A 44 -8.84 4.79 -4.65
CA ILE A 44 -7.44 4.80 -5.10
C ILE A 44 -7.40 4.65 -6.61
N ASN A 45 -6.62 5.50 -7.27
CA ASN A 45 -6.43 5.43 -8.72
C ASN A 45 -5.87 4.06 -9.09
N LYS A 46 -6.34 3.51 -10.21
CA LYS A 46 -5.95 2.19 -10.68
C LYS A 46 -4.43 2.06 -10.85
N HIS A 47 -3.78 3.06 -11.43
CA HIS A 47 -2.33 3.04 -11.61
C HIS A 47 -1.59 3.07 -10.29
N THR A 48 -2.05 3.90 -9.36
CA THR A 48 -1.46 3.98 -8.02
C THR A 48 -1.60 2.65 -7.30
N ALA A 49 -2.79 2.05 -7.34
CA ALA A 49 -3.04 0.75 -6.71
C ALA A 49 -2.13 -0.33 -7.30
N GLN A 50 -2.00 -0.34 -8.62
CA GLN A 50 -1.16 -1.33 -9.30
C GLN A 50 0.32 -1.18 -8.91
N ASP A 51 0.82 0.06 -8.84
CA ASP A 51 2.20 0.32 -8.42
C ASP A 51 2.45 -0.17 -7.00
N ILE A 52 1.50 0.07 -6.10
CA ILE A 52 1.60 -0.39 -4.72
C ILE A 52 1.68 -1.92 -4.67
N LEU A 53 0.78 -2.59 -5.37
CA LEU A 53 0.74 -4.05 -5.39
C LEU A 53 1.99 -4.65 -6.05
N ASP A 54 2.50 -4.01 -7.09
CA ASP A 54 3.74 -4.46 -7.75
C ASP A 54 4.93 -4.44 -6.79
N LYS A 55 5.04 -3.38 -6.00
CA LYS A 55 6.12 -3.29 -5.00
C LYS A 55 5.99 -4.37 -3.93
N LEU A 56 4.78 -4.74 -3.57
CA LEU A 56 4.54 -5.72 -2.52
C LEU A 56 4.62 -7.17 -3.02
N SER A 57 4.50 -7.38 -4.32
CA SER A 57 4.52 -8.73 -4.91
C SER A 57 5.93 -9.24 -5.19
N LYS A 58 6.94 -8.43 -5.01
CA LYS A 58 8.35 -8.81 -5.25
C LYS A 58 8.92 -9.71 -4.16
#